data_9588ff8d692bdbdd50a9bc095a406572
#
_entry.id   9588ff8d692bdbdd50a9bc095a406572
#
_cell.length_a   1.000
_cell.length_b   1.000
_cell.length_c   1.000
_cell.angle_alpha   90.00
_cell.angle_beta   90.00
_cell.angle_gamma   90.00
#
_symmetry.space_group_name_H-M   'P 1'
#
loop_
_entity.id
_entity.type
_entity.pdbx_description
1 polymer ?
#
loop_
_entity_poly.entity_id
_entity_poly.type
_entity_poly.pdbx_seq_one_letter_code
_entity_poly.pdbx_strand_id
1 'polypeptide(L)'
;MVLPTWVVCVASVVCSVSLTLVNNALVRCGAVDAGRLTVAHAATALACRGVGQRIRRRPKRNRPITNGAWGLLLVQAVAGVVQVFLWNRGVAGGATMADFQLYKLAAPLWSAVVQAALLDAGALTVTGWWSCAVSALGLTIGTGRGDAAKALRCAPFAAAACFQPTYQVCHNALRHRHGVGPDDGAWLGAGAVEVVVAAAVALRWPASAGGPPRPGLLALSCGLAAALRWTTASVSVAAGGPVLYAILSPVKAGVALAAAALLVDRD
;
A
#
# COMPACT_ATOMS: atom_id res chain seq x y z
N MET A 1 -8.62 17.99 17.10
CA MET A 1 -8.25 18.88 15.99
C MET A 1 -8.25 18.05 14.72
N VAL A 2 -9.07 18.39 13.73
CA VAL A 2 -9.09 17.70 12.43
C VAL A 2 -8.14 18.47 11.52
N LEU A 3 -7.12 17.81 11.01
CA LEU A 3 -6.18 18.45 10.07
C LEU A 3 -6.90 18.76 8.75
N PRO A 4 -6.59 19.88 8.10
CA PRO A 4 -7.09 20.18 6.76
C PRO A 4 -6.76 19.05 5.77
N THR A 5 -7.69 18.72 4.87
CA THR A 5 -7.52 17.61 3.92
C THR A 5 -6.25 17.75 3.08
N TRP A 6 -5.92 18.96 2.63
CA TRP A 6 -4.71 19.19 1.84
C TRP A 6 -3.42 18.87 2.60
N VAL A 7 -3.36 19.14 3.92
CA VAL A 7 -2.21 18.79 4.76
C VAL A 7 -2.03 17.27 4.80
N VAL A 8 -3.12 16.53 4.96
CA VAL A 8 -3.10 15.06 4.98
C VAL A 8 -2.67 14.51 3.60
N CYS A 9 -3.13 15.13 2.52
CA CYS A 9 -2.72 14.77 1.16
C CYS A 9 -1.21 14.97 0.94
N VAL A 10 -0.68 16.14 1.30
CA VAL A 10 0.76 16.43 1.20
C VAL A 10 1.56 15.45 2.07
N ALA A 11 1.16 15.25 3.32
CA ALA A 11 1.80 14.27 4.20
C ALA A 11 1.80 12.85 3.60
N SER A 12 0.69 12.45 2.96
CA SER A 12 0.57 11.15 2.29
C SER A 12 1.53 11.02 1.10
N VAL A 13 1.73 12.09 0.31
CA VAL A 13 2.72 12.11 -0.79
C VAL A 13 4.12 11.98 -0.23
N VAL A 14 4.50 12.85 0.72
CA VAL A 14 5.84 12.86 1.33
C VAL A 14 6.15 11.51 1.97
N CYS A 15 5.27 10.98 2.82
CA CYS A 15 5.48 9.68 3.47
C CYS A 15 5.63 8.54 2.43
N SER A 16 4.81 8.56 1.37
CA SER A 16 4.86 7.51 0.34
C SER A 16 6.17 7.53 -0.44
N VAL A 17 6.64 8.71 -0.85
CA VAL A 17 7.88 8.87 -1.60
C VAL A 17 9.08 8.52 -0.72
N SER A 18 9.15 9.09 0.49
CA SER A 18 10.24 8.82 1.43
C SER A 18 10.31 7.35 1.81
N LEU A 19 9.17 6.70 2.09
CA LEU A 19 9.11 5.27 2.39
C LEU A 19 9.66 4.43 1.23
N THR A 20 9.30 4.79 0.01
CA THR A 20 9.75 4.07 -1.18
C THR A 20 11.27 4.18 -1.35
N LEU A 21 11.85 5.38 -1.17
CA LEU A 21 13.29 5.61 -1.25
C LEU A 21 14.05 4.87 -0.14
N VAL A 22 13.58 4.97 1.10
CA VAL A 22 14.20 4.28 2.25
C VAL A 22 14.13 2.76 2.11
N ASN A 23 13.00 2.21 1.68
CA ASN A 23 12.85 0.77 1.44
C ASN A 23 13.77 0.29 0.33
N ASN A 24 13.86 1.07 -0.76
CA ASN A 24 14.78 0.77 -1.87
C ASN A 24 16.23 0.71 -1.37
N ALA A 25 16.66 1.70 -0.58
CA ALA A 25 18.00 1.72 0.01
C ALA A 25 18.25 0.53 0.94
N LEU A 26 17.30 0.19 1.83
CA LEU A 26 17.42 -0.93 2.78
C LEU A 26 17.51 -2.28 2.09
N VAL A 27 16.66 -2.51 1.09
CA VAL A 27 16.58 -3.80 0.39
C VAL A 27 17.75 -3.96 -0.57
N ARG A 28 18.13 -2.94 -1.33
CA ARG A 28 19.26 -3.02 -2.28
C ARG A 28 20.60 -3.19 -1.61
N CYS A 29 20.82 -2.54 -0.46
CA CYS A 29 22.08 -2.75 0.27
C CYS A 29 22.09 -4.05 1.07
N GLY A 30 21.05 -4.86 1.00
CA GLY A 30 20.96 -6.14 1.72
C GLY A 30 20.86 -6.02 3.24
N ALA A 31 20.57 -4.81 3.78
CA ALA A 31 20.47 -4.59 5.22
C ALA A 31 19.26 -5.31 5.83
N VAL A 32 18.22 -5.54 5.04
CA VAL A 32 17.02 -6.27 5.43
C VAL A 32 16.40 -6.96 4.21
N ASP A 33 15.89 -8.16 4.38
CA ASP A 33 15.12 -8.82 3.34
C ASP A 33 13.65 -8.33 3.28
N ALA A 34 12.99 -8.57 2.14
CA ALA A 34 11.63 -8.13 1.89
C ALA A 34 10.62 -8.67 2.90
N GLY A 35 10.79 -9.92 3.35
CA GLY A 35 9.91 -10.55 4.33
C GLY A 35 10.04 -9.90 5.71
N ARG A 36 11.25 -9.77 6.23
CA ARG A 36 11.53 -9.15 7.54
C ARG A 36 11.09 -7.68 7.56
N LEU A 37 11.32 -6.94 6.47
CA LEU A 37 10.85 -5.57 6.34
C LEU A 37 9.32 -5.50 6.41
N THR A 38 8.62 -6.42 5.76
CA THR A 38 7.16 -6.49 5.79
C THR A 38 6.63 -6.81 7.19
N VAL A 39 7.27 -7.74 7.92
CA VAL A 39 6.95 -8.03 9.34
C VAL A 39 7.15 -6.79 10.22
N ALA A 40 8.28 -6.10 10.07
CA ALA A 40 8.58 -4.90 10.84
C ALA A 40 7.53 -3.80 10.61
N HIS A 41 7.12 -3.57 9.36
CA HIS A 41 6.05 -2.62 9.02
C HIS A 41 4.70 -3.02 9.62
N ALA A 42 4.31 -4.30 9.53
CA ALA A 42 3.04 -4.79 10.08
C ALA A 42 3.02 -4.67 11.60
N ALA A 43 4.09 -5.08 12.29
CA ALA A 43 4.22 -5.00 13.74
C ALA A 43 4.18 -3.53 14.25
N THR A 44 4.91 -2.63 13.58
CA THR A 44 4.91 -1.20 13.93
C THR A 44 3.53 -0.59 13.73
N ALA A 45 2.85 -0.92 12.62
CA ALA A 45 1.49 -0.43 12.36
C ALA A 45 0.49 -0.93 13.42
N LEU A 46 0.60 -2.19 13.85
CA LEU A 46 -0.20 -2.74 14.93
C LEU A 46 0.05 -2.02 16.26
N ALA A 47 1.32 -1.82 16.63
CA ALA A 47 1.71 -1.09 17.85
C ALA A 47 1.16 0.36 17.83
N CYS A 48 1.32 1.09 16.73
CA CYS A 48 0.79 2.45 16.58
C CYS A 48 -0.74 2.49 16.68
N ARG A 49 -1.45 1.52 16.12
CA ARG A 49 -2.92 1.40 16.27
C ARG A 49 -3.30 1.17 17.73
N GLY A 50 -2.61 0.26 18.44
CA GLY A 50 -2.86 -0.03 19.85
C GLY A 50 -2.65 1.20 20.75
N VAL A 51 -1.56 1.93 20.53
CA VAL A 51 -1.29 3.18 21.25
C VAL A 51 -2.36 4.23 20.93
N GLY A 52 -2.68 4.43 19.64
CA GLY A 52 -3.69 5.39 19.21
C GLY A 52 -5.08 5.13 19.81
N GLN A 53 -5.48 3.87 19.92
CA GLN A 53 -6.75 3.50 20.56
C GLN A 53 -6.75 3.77 22.08
N ARG A 54 -5.63 3.53 22.76
CA ARG A 54 -5.50 3.84 24.20
C ARG A 54 -5.57 5.34 24.48
N ILE A 55 -4.89 6.16 23.65
CA ILE A 55 -4.87 7.63 23.83
C ILE A 55 -6.25 8.24 23.58
N ARG A 56 -6.96 7.76 22.56
CA ARG A 56 -8.25 8.36 22.16
C ARG A 56 -9.40 8.03 23.09
N ARG A 57 -9.26 7.07 23.99
CA ARG A 57 -10.29 6.67 24.99
C ARG A 57 -11.72 6.64 24.43
N ARG A 58 -11.90 6.32 23.15
CA ARG A 58 -13.24 6.29 22.54
C ARG A 58 -14.05 5.15 23.11
N PRO A 59 -15.36 5.35 23.34
CA PRO A 59 -16.23 4.29 23.78
C PRO A 59 -16.19 3.14 22.78
N LYS A 60 -16.05 1.91 23.30
CA LYS A 60 -16.10 0.71 22.47
C LYS A 60 -17.42 0.69 21.70
N ARG A 61 -17.36 0.37 20.43
CA ARG A 61 -18.56 0.13 19.65
C ARG A 61 -19.36 -0.99 20.27
N ASN A 62 -20.60 -0.73 20.65
CA ASN A 62 -21.51 -1.72 21.25
C ASN A 62 -22.21 -2.61 20.20
N ARG A 63 -22.01 -2.34 18.90
CA ARG A 63 -22.63 -3.15 17.84
C ARG A 63 -21.71 -4.30 17.43
N PRO A 64 -22.23 -5.55 17.40
CA PRO A 64 -21.46 -6.68 16.92
C PRO A 64 -21.06 -6.46 15.46
N ILE A 65 -19.85 -6.92 15.12
CA ILE A 65 -19.34 -6.86 13.77
C ILE A 65 -19.95 -8.03 13.00
N THR A 66 -20.52 -7.76 11.83
CA THR A 66 -21.13 -8.78 10.99
C THR A 66 -20.05 -9.71 10.38
N ASN A 67 -20.43 -10.94 10.04
CA ASN A 67 -19.53 -11.88 9.37
C ASN A 67 -18.97 -11.32 8.05
N GLY A 68 -19.78 -10.57 7.30
CA GLY A 68 -19.31 -9.89 6.08
C GLY A 68 -18.22 -8.86 6.35
N ALA A 69 -18.33 -8.09 7.45
CA ALA A 69 -17.29 -7.15 7.84
C ALA A 69 -15.99 -7.85 8.27
N TRP A 70 -16.08 -9.00 8.97
CA TRP A 70 -14.91 -9.81 9.29
C TRP A 70 -14.23 -10.37 8.03
N GLY A 71 -15.01 -10.84 7.05
CA GLY A 71 -14.48 -11.28 5.76
C GLY A 71 -13.70 -10.17 5.05
N LEU A 72 -14.28 -8.97 4.98
CA LEU A 72 -13.60 -7.80 4.38
C LEU A 72 -12.33 -7.39 5.14
N LEU A 73 -12.35 -7.45 6.49
CA LEU A 73 -11.16 -7.16 7.31
C LEU A 73 -10.04 -8.16 7.03
N LEU A 74 -10.36 -9.43 6.90
CA LEU A 74 -9.39 -10.47 6.58
C LEU A 74 -8.80 -10.27 5.16
N VAL A 75 -9.65 -10.06 4.16
CA VAL A 75 -9.20 -9.80 2.78
C VAL A 75 -8.31 -8.55 2.73
N GLN A 76 -8.70 -7.49 3.44
CA GLN A 76 -7.90 -6.27 3.52
C GLN A 76 -6.54 -6.51 4.18
N ALA A 77 -6.49 -7.25 5.29
CA ALA A 77 -5.25 -7.57 5.99
C ALA A 77 -4.29 -8.36 5.09
N VAL A 78 -4.79 -9.41 4.44
CA VAL A 78 -3.99 -10.23 3.50
C VAL A 78 -3.51 -9.39 2.32
N ALA A 79 -4.41 -8.65 1.67
CA ALA A 79 -4.06 -7.82 0.52
C ALA A 79 -3.00 -6.75 0.87
N GLY A 80 -3.13 -6.12 2.04
CA GLY A 80 -2.16 -5.12 2.50
C GLY A 80 -0.76 -5.68 2.73
N VAL A 81 -0.65 -6.88 3.31
CA VAL A 81 0.63 -7.55 3.53
C VAL A 81 1.25 -8.02 2.22
N VAL A 82 0.47 -8.72 1.40
CA VAL A 82 0.95 -9.29 0.13
C VAL A 82 1.43 -8.17 -0.80
N GLN A 83 0.70 -7.07 -0.87
CA GLN A 83 1.10 -5.88 -1.62
C GLN A 83 2.48 -5.37 -1.21
N VAL A 84 2.69 -5.13 0.09
CA VAL A 84 3.96 -4.57 0.61
C VAL A 84 5.11 -5.55 0.38
N PHE A 85 4.88 -6.84 0.63
CA PHE A 85 5.87 -7.88 0.38
C PHE A 85 6.28 -7.95 -1.09
N LEU A 86 5.31 -7.96 -2.00
CA LEU A 86 5.58 -8.04 -3.43
C LEU A 86 6.33 -6.81 -3.95
N TRP A 87 6.04 -5.63 -3.45
CA TRP A 87 6.81 -4.42 -3.78
C TRP A 87 8.26 -4.53 -3.32
N ASN A 88 8.48 -4.91 -2.07
CA ASN A 88 9.83 -5.09 -1.56
C ASN A 88 10.57 -6.23 -2.29
N ARG A 89 9.86 -7.28 -2.68
CA ARG A 89 10.40 -8.40 -3.47
C ARG A 89 10.81 -7.97 -4.88
N GLY A 90 10.02 -7.13 -5.53
CA GLY A 90 10.38 -6.56 -6.84
C GLY A 90 11.66 -5.74 -6.78
N VAL A 91 11.80 -4.90 -5.74
CA VAL A 91 13.04 -4.13 -5.50
C VAL A 91 14.23 -5.05 -5.26
N ALA A 92 14.07 -6.09 -4.44
CA ALA A 92 15.11 -7.10 -4.18
C ALA A 92 15.50 -7.87 -5.45
N GLY A 93 14.58 -8.06 -6.38
CA GLY A 93 14.78 -8.68 -7.70
C GLY A 93 15.49 -7.78 -8.73
N GLY A 94 15.88 -6.56 -8.34
CA GLY A 94 16.62 -5.63 -9.22
C GLY A 94 15.72 -4.80 -10.15
N ALA A 95 14.41 -4.80 -9.96
CA ALA A 95 13.52 -3.89 -10.69
C ALA A 95 13.76 -2.43 -10.27
N THR A 96 13.61 -1.50 -11.21
CA THR A 96 13.88 -0.08 -10.97
C THR A 96 12.72 0.63 -10.29
N MET A 97 13.00 1.83 -9.75
CA MET A 97 11.97 2.71 -9.21
C MET A 97 10.97 3.15 -10.30
N ALA A 98 11.46 3.36 -11.52
CA ALA A 98 10.62 3.70 -12.66
C ALA A 98 9.63 2.57 -12.98
N ASP A 99 10.10 1.32 -13.01
CA ASP A 99 9.23 0.14 -13.20
C ASP A 99 8.14 0.08 -12.12
N PHE A 100 8.51 0.28 -10.85
CA PHE A 100 7.57 0.32 -9.73
C PHE A 100 6.47 1.37 -9.90
N GLN A 101 6.83 2.60 -10.28
CA GLN A 101 5.84 3.67 -10.48
C GLN A 101 4.94 3.40 -11.69
N LEU A 102 5.50 2.81 -12.74
CA LEU A 102 4.75 2.45 -13.93
C LEU A 102 3.63 1.45 -13.61
N TYR A 103 3.92 0.38 -12.85
CA TYR A 103 2.91 -0.60 -12.45
C TYR A 103 1.85 -0.01 -11.50
N LYS A 104 2.19 1.02 -10.72
CA LYS A 104 1.19 1.75 -9.92
C LYS A 104 0.13 2.46 -10.76
N LEU A 105 0.44 2.84 -11.98
CA LEU A 105 -0.54 3.45 -12.89
C LEU A 105 -1.64 2.49 -13.33
N ALA A 106 -1.44 1.17 -13.17
CA ALA A 106 -2.49 0.17 -13.39
C ALA A 106 -3.51 0.09 -12.25
N ALA A 107 -3.24 0.71 -11.09
CA ALA A 107 -4.12 0.64 -9.93
C ALA A 107 -5.57 1.10 -10.19
N PRO A 108 -5.86 2.16 -11.00
CA PRO A 108 -7.23 2.54 -11.32
C PRO A 108 -8.02 1.44 -12.04
N LEU A 109 -7.39 0.74 -12.99
CA LEU A 109 -8.00 -0.39 -13.70
C LEU A 109 -8.42 -1.49 -12.73
N TRP A 110 -7.49 -1.91 -11.87
CA TRP A 110 -7.76 -2.94 -10.87
C TRP A 110 -8.77 -2.49 -9.83
N SER A 111 -8.76 -1.20 -9.45
CA SER A 111 -9.80 -0.63 -8.55
C SER A 111 -11.18 -0.81 -9.13
N ALA A 112 -11.34 -0.57 -10.43
CA ALA A 112 -12.60 -0.72 -11.13
C ALA A 112 -13.09 -2.18 -11.13
N VAL A 113 -12.19 -3.11 -11.46
CA VAL A 113 -12.48 -4.55 -11.47
C VAL A 113 -12.86 -5.04 -10.07
N VAL A 114 -12.09 -4.67 -9.06
CA VAL A 114 -12.33 -5.10 -7.67
C VAL A 114 -13.61 -4.48 -7.11
N GLN A 115 -13.91 -3.21 -7.43
CA GLN A 115 -15.18 -2.60 -7.03
C GLN A 115 -16.38 -3.31 -7.65
N ALA A 116 -16.32 -3.61 -8.93
CA ALA A 116 -17.38 -4.36 -9.60
C ALA A 116 -17.58 -5.76 -8.98
N ALA A 117 -16.48 -6.45 -8.67
CA ALA A 117 -16.53 -7.82 -8.14
C ALA A 117 -16.95 -7.89 -6.66
N LEU A 118 -16.52 -6.94 -5.82
CA LEU A 118 -16.76 -7.02 -4.37
C LEU A 118 -17.94 -6.17 -3.88
N LEU A 119 -18.32 -5.14 -4.61
CA LEU A 119 -19.27 -4.15 -4.14
C LEU A 119 -20.56 -4.08 -4.93
N ASP A 120 -20.75 -4.89 -5.98
CA ASP A 120 -21.86 -4.72 -6.93
C ASP A 120 -22.06 -3.24 -7.33
N ALA A 121 -21.00 -2.48 -7.25
CA ALA A 121 -21.02 -1.08 -7.59
C ALA A 121 -21.23 -0.98 -9.10
N GLY A 122 -22.29 -0.30 -9.50
CA GLY A 122 -22.70 -0.17 -10.89
C GLY A 122 -21.55 0.10 -11.85
N ALA A 123 -21.74 -0.30 -13.07
CA ALA A 123 -20.72 -0.20 -14.12
C ALA A 123 -20.01 1.14 -14.10
N LEU A 124 -18.69 1.10 -14.27
CA LEU A 124 -17.90 2.31 -14.48
C LEU A 124 -18.57 3.19 -15.53
N THR A 125 -18.52 4.49 -15.30
CA THR A 125 -18.91 5.45 -16.34
C THR A 125 -18.03 5.25 -17.57
N VAL A 126 -18.52 5.66 -18.74
CA VAL A 126 -17.75 5.63 -20.00
C VAL A 126 -16.37 6.30 -19.81
N THR A 127 -16.33 7.42 -19.11
CA THR A 127 -15.07 8.11 -18.75
C THR A 127 -14.15 7.24 -17.91
N GLY A 128 -14.70 6.46 -16.97
CA GLY A 128 -13.94 5.51 -16.15
C GLY A 128 -13.30 4.41 -17.00
N TRP A 129 -14.03 3.84 -17.96
CA TRP A 129 -13.50 2.84 -18.88
C TRP A 129 -12.39 3.40 -19.78
N TRP A 130 -12.56 4.62 -20.31
CA TRP A 130 -11.50 5.30 -21.06
C TRP A 130 -10.25 5.55 -20.23
N SER A 131 -10.40 5.98 -18.98
CA SER A 131 -9.26 6.16 -18.07
C SER A 131 -8.50 4.85 -17.82
N CYS A 132 -9.23 3.75 -17.67
CA CYS A 132 -8.64 2.41 -17.54
C CYS A 132 -7.90 1.98 -18.82
N ALA A 133 -8.50 2.21 -20.00
CA ALA A 133 -7.88 1.87 -21.28
C ALA A 133 -6.59 2.68 -21.52
N VAL A 134 -6.61 3.99 -21.24
CA VAL A 134 -5.42 4.86 -21.36
C VAL A 134 -4.33 4.42 -20.38
N SER A 135 -4.70 4.07 -19.14
CA SER A 135 -3.74 3.57 -18.15
C SER A 135 -3.10 2.24 -18.59
N ALA A 136 -3.90 1.32 -19.12
CA ALA A 136 -3.42 0.03 -19.63
C ALA A 136 -2.49 0.23 -20.84
N LEU A 137 -2.84 1.12 -21.77
CA LEU A 137 -2.02 1.47 -22.91
C LEU A 137 -0.70 2.11 -22.47
N GLY A 138 -0.74 3.07 -21.55
CA GLY A 138 0.46 3.69 -20.98
C GLY A 138 1.38 2.68 -20.30
N LEU A 139 0.81 1.71 -19.58
CA LEU A 139 1.58 0.62 -18.98
C LEU A 139 2.25 -0.25 -20.05
N THR A 140 1.51 -0.61 -21.10
CA THR A 140 2.02 -1.46 -22.21
C THR A 140 3.17 -0.76 -22.94
N ILE A 141 3.05 0.53 -23.22
CA ILE A 141 4.08 1.33 -23.86
C ILE A 141 5.31 1.46 -22.96
N GLY A 142 5.08 1.80 -21.69
CA GLY A 142 6.14 2.07 -20.71
C GLY A 142 6.94 0.83 -20.28
N THR A 143 6.33 -0.37 -20.27
CA THR A 143 7.03 -1.62 -19.93
C THR A 143 8.03 -2.05 -21.02
N GLY A 144 7.98 -1.43 -22.20
CA GLY A 144 8.90 -1.69 -23.28
C GLY A 144 8.65 -3.02 -23.99
N ARG A 145 9.06 -3.10 -25.22
CA ARG A 145 8.87 -4.29 -26.06
C ARG A 145 9.82 -5.43 -25.62
N GLY A 146 9.23 -6.52 -25.13
CA GLY A 146 9.78 -7.84 -25.41
C GLY A 146 10.94 -8.37 -24.56
N ASP A 147 11.40 -7.69 -23.50
CA ASP A 147 12.39 -8.29 -22.60
C ASP A 147 11.70 -9.17 -21.54
N ALA A 148 11.70 -10.49 -21.80
CA ALA A 148 11.13 -11.48 -20.88
C ALA A 148 11.80 -11.47 -19.51
N ALA A 149 13.11 -11.20 -19.43
CA ALA A 149 13.84 -11.09 -18.18
C ALA A 149 13.41 -9.87 -17.37
N LYS A 150 13.16 -8.74 -18.03
CA LYS A 150 12.57 -7.55 -17.39
C LYS A 150 11.15 -7.82 -16.91
N ALA A 151 10.32 -8.45 -17.74
CA ALA A 151 8.94 -8.80 -17.36
C ALA A 151 8.92 -9.69 -16.12
N LEU A 152 9.79 -10.69 -16.04
CA LEU A 152 9.90 -11.58 -14.88
C LEU A 152 10.34 -10.84 -13.60
N ARG A 153 11.32 -9.94 -13.70
CA ARG A 153 11.75 -9.09 -12.58
C ARG A 153 10.65 -8.18 -12.07
N CYS A 154 9.80 -7.69 -12.98
CA CYS A 154 8.70 -6.77 -12.65
C CYS A 154 7.40 -7.50 -12.26
N ALA A 155 7.30 -8.82 -12.44
CA ALA A 155 6.11 -9.59 -12.10
C ALA A 155 5.58 -9.35 -10.66
N PRO A 156 6.43 -9.21 -9.62
CA PRO A 156 5.95 -8.86 -8.28
C PRO A 156 5.23 -7.50 -8.24
N PHE A 157 5.68 -6.52 -9.02
CA PHE A 157 5.01 -5.21 -9.09
C PHE A 157 3.65 -5.28 -9.76
N ALA A 158 3.55 -6.05 -10.86
CA ALA A 158 2.28 -6.29 -11.54
C ALA A 158 1.28 -6.95 -10.58
N ALA A 159 1.68 -7.97 -9.86
CA ALA A 159 0.85 -8.63 -8.86
C ALA A 159 0.47 -7.67 -7.71
N ALA A 160 1.42 -6.88 -7.18
CA ALA A 160 1.15 -5.90 -6.13
C ALA A 160 0.12 -4.86 -6.56
N ALA A 161 0.12 -4.45 -7.83
CA ALA A 161 -0.84 -3.51 -8.40
C ALA A 161 -2.29 -4.00 -8.31
N CYS A 162 -2.54 -5.32 -8.25
CA CYS A 162 -3.87 -5.89 -8.02
C CYS A 162 -4.29 -5.83 -6.54
N PHE A 163 -3.36 -6.05 -5.63
CA PHE A 163 -3.65 -6.11 -4.19
C PHE A 163 -3.88 -4.74 -3.56
N GLN A 164 -3.23 -3.68 -4.07
CA GLN A 164 -3.43 -2.33 -3.57
C GLN A 164 -4.88 -1.85 -3.67
N PRO A 165 -5.55 -1.95 -4.82
CA PRO A 165 -6.96 -1.61 -4.95
C PRO A 165 -7.87 -2.47 -4.06
N THR A 166 -7.58 -3.76 -3.94
CA THR A 166 -8.34 -4.67 -3.07
C THR A 166 -8.31 -4.17 -1.62
N TYR A 167 -7.13 -3.80 -1.11
CA TYR A 167 -6.98 -3.19 0.20
C TYR A 167 -7.87 -1.95 0.36
N GLN A 168 -7.87 -1.05 -0.64
CA GLN A 168 -8.59 0.23 -0.58
C GLN A 168 -10.11 0.04 -0.69
N VAL A 169 -10.56 -0.83 -1.58
CA VAL A 169 -11.98 -1.13 -1.77
C VAL A 169 -12.57 -1.78 -0.52
N CYS A 170 -11.86 -2.74 0.08
CA CYS A 170 -12.28 -3.34 1.35
C CYS A 170 -12.35 -2.29 2.47
N HIS A 171 -11.36 -1.38 2.55
CA HIS A 171 -11.35 -0.29 3.52
C HIS A 171 -12.58 0.62 3.37
N ASN A 172 -12.89 1.01 2.14
CA ASN A 172 -14.04 1.85 1.84
C ASN A 172 -15.36 1.14 2.18
N ALA A 173 -15.49 -0.14 1.79
CA ALA A 173 -16.67 -0.95 2.09
C ALA A 173 -16.90 -1.14 3.59
N LEU A 174 -15.85 -1.45 4.35
CA LEU A 174 -15.90 -1.57 5.81
C LEU A 174 -16.47 -0.31 6.46
N ARG A 175 -16.02 0.84 6.00
CA ARG A 175 -16.48 2.10 6.54
C ARG A 175 -17.91 2.46 6.14
N HIS A 176 -18.21 2.43 4.85
CA HIS A 176 -19.49 2.94 4.32
C HIS A 176 -20.65 1.95 4.46
N ARG A 177 -20.40 0.64 4.31
CA ARG A 177 -21.46 -0.38 4.41
C ARG A 177 -21.61 -0.93 5.82
N HIS A 178 -20.49 -1.11 6.52
CA HIS A 178 -20.51 -1.74 7.84
C HIS A 178 -20.27 -0.75 9.00
N GLY A 179 -19.95 0.51 8.69
CA GLY A 179 -19.62 1.54 9.68
C GLY A 179 -18.42 1.18 10.54
N VAL A 180 -17.53 0.28 10.09
CA VAL A 180 -16.31 -0.14 10.79
C VAL A 180 -15.19 0.83 10.41
N GLY A 181 -14.72 1.57 11.38
CA GLY A 181 -13.67 2.58 11.18
C GLY A 181 -12.31 2.17 11.74
N PRO A 182 -11.24 2.91 11.43
CA PRO A 182 -9.89 2.63 11.92
C PRO A 182 -9.76 2.65 13.46
N ASP A 183 -10.72 3.27 14.14
CA ASP A 183 -10.77 3.36 15.61
C ASP A 183 -11.48 2.17 16.26
N ASP A 184 -12.08 1.26 15.49
CA ASP A 184 -12.76 0.07 16.00
C ASP A 184 -11.75 -1.00 16.46
N GLY A 185 -12.07 -1.73 17.53
CA GLY A 185 -11.25 -2.83 18.04
C GLY A 185 -10.97 -3.94 17.01
N ALA A 186 -11.89 -4.13 16.05
CA ALA A 186 -11.71 -5.07 14.94
C ALA A 186 -10.46 -4.77 14.09
N TRP A 187 -10.07 -3.51 13.98
CA TRP A 187 -8.85 -3.12 13.29
C TRP A 187 -7.57 -3.58 13.99
N LEU A 188 -7.61 -3.76 15.31
CA LEU A 188 -6.50 -4.41 16.01
C LEU A 188 -6.43 -5.90 15.66
N GLY A 189 -7.58 -6.57 15.60
CA GLY A 189 -7.65 -7.96 15.14
C GLY A 189 -7.11 -8.12 13.72
N ALA A 190 -7.53 -7.25 12.78
CA ALA A 190 -6.98 -7.23 11.43
C ALA A 190 -5.47 -6.95 11.41
N GLY A 191 -4.99 -6.05 12.26
CA GLY A 191 -3.55 -5.78 12.41
C GLY A 191 -2.77 -6.99 12.94
N ALA A 192 -3.33 -7.76 13.87
CA ALA A 192 -2.73 -9.01 14.33
C ALA A 192 -2.66 -10.04 13.19
N VAL A 193 -3.70 -10.17 12.38
CA VAL A 193 -3.70 -11.02 11.17
C VAL A 193 -2.63 -10.54 10.18
N GLU A 194 -2.47 -9.24 9.96
CA GLU A 194 -1.40 -8.68 9.11
C GLU A 194 -0.02 -9.16 9.58
N VAL A 195 0.26 -9.14 10.90
CA VAL A 195 1.54 -9.60 11.46
C VAL A 195 1.74 -11.11 11.25
N VAL A 196 0.70 -11.91 11.49
CA VAL A 196 0.76 -13.37 11.29
C VAL A 196 1.01 -13.71 9.81
N VAL A 197 0.28 -13.08 8.90
CA VAL A 197 0.46 -13.29 7.45
C VAL A 197 1.85 -12.83 7.01
N ALA A 198 2.33 -11.69 7.49
CA ALA A 198 3.68 -11.20 7.19
C ALA A 198 4.76 -12.16 7.67
N ALA A 199 4.62 -12.71 8.88
CA ALA A 199 5.53 -13.71 9.42
C ALA A 199 5.51 -15.00 8.58
N ALA A 200 4.33 -15.49 8.21
CA ALA A 200 4.19 -16.67 7.34
C ALA A 200 4.87 -16.47 5.98
N VAL A 201 4.68 -15.28 5.37
CA VAL A 201 5.34 -14.91 4.11
C VAL A 201 6.86 -14.83 4.29
N ALA A 202 7.36 -14.22 5.37
CA ALA A 202 8.79 -14.13 5.64
C ALA A 202 9.44 -15.51 5.83
N LEU A 203 8.75 -16.43 6.50
CA LEU A 203 9.21 -17.81 6.70
C LEU A 203 9.22 -18.63 5.40
N ARG A 204 8.22 -18.41 4.53
CA ARG A 204 8.08 -19.15 3.26
C ARG A 204 9.10 -18.72 2.21
N TRP A 205 9.51 -17.47 2.23
CA TRP A 205 10.48 -16.88 1.30
C TRP A 205 11.64 -16.24 2.05
N PRO A 206 12.46 -17.06 2.73
CA PRO A 206 13.66 -16.52 3.38
C PRO A 206 14.60 -15.99 2.29
N ALA A 207 14.99 -14.73 2.43
CA ALA A 207 16.03 -14.16 1.61
C ALA A 207 17.25 -13.86 2.48
N SER A 208 18.43 -14.09 1.95
CA SER A 208 19.67 -13.75 2.66
C SER A 208 19.83 -12.23 2.71
N ALA A 209 19.68 -11.65 3.89
CA ALA A 209 20.20 -10.33 4.17
C ALA A 209 21.70 -10.49 4.45
N GLY A 210 22.54 -10.09 3.51
CA GLY A 210 24.01 -10.22 3.64
C GLY A 210 24.72 -8.89 3.90
N GLY A 211 23.96 -7.79 3.89
CA GLY A 211 24.51 -6.45 4.10
C GLY A 211 24.56 -6.03 5.57
N PRO A 212 25.31 -4.96 5.88
CA PRO A 212 25.43 -4.47 7.25
C PRO A 212 24.09 -3.97 7.76
N PRO A 213 23.74 -4.23 9.04
CA PRO A 213 22.48 -3.78 9.62
C PRO A 213 22.42 -2.25 9.67
N ARG A 214 21.27 -1.68 9.31
CA ARG A 214 21.02 -0.22 9.31
C ARG A 214 19.79 0.11 10.18
N PRO A 215 19.89 0.00 11.51
CA PRO A 215 18.74 0.11 12.41
C PRO A 215 18.06 1.48 12.33
N GLY A 216 18.78 2.57 12.13
CA GLY A 216 18.21 3.90 11.97
C GLY A 216 17.33 4.04 10.72
N LEU A 217 17.78 3.49 9.58
CA LEU A 217 16.97 3.48 8.36
C LEU A 217 15.75 2.55 8.49
N LEU A 218 15.90 1.42 9.18
CA LEU A 218 14.77 0.51 9.44
C LEU A 218 13.73 1.19 10.34
N ALA A 219 14.14 1.86 11.41
CA ALA A 219 13.24 2.61 12.28
C ALA A 219 12.51 3.73 11.51
N LEU A 220 13.24 4.48 10.67
CA LEU A 220 12.65 5.50 9.80
C LEU A 220 11.63 4.89 8.83
N SER A 221 11.96 3.78 8.18
CA SER A 221 11.06 3.05 7.29
C SER A 221 9.78 2.63 8.01
N CYS A 222 9.88 2.05 9.20
CA CYS A 222 8.74 1.65 10.02
C CYS A 222 7.85 2.83 10.42
N GLY A 223 8.46 3.95 10.84
CA GLY A 223 7.74 5.18 11.16
C GLY A 223 6.99 5.76 9.95
N LEU A 224 7.65 5.82 8.80
CA LEU A 224 7.03 6.27 7.54
C LEU A 224 5.90 5.35 7.09
N ALA A 225 6.04 4.03 7.25
CA ALA A 225 4.99 3.06 6.92
C ALA A 225 3.75 3.25 7.82
N ALA A 226 3.94 3.46 9.12
CA ALA A 226 2.86 3.75 10.04
C ALA A 226 2.17 5.09 9.73
N ALA A 227 2.94 6.13 9.45
CA ALA A 227 2.43 7.44 9.06
C ALA A 227 1.67 7.38 7.73
N LEU A 228 2.18 6.65 6.74
CA LEU A 228 1.50 6.45 5.46
C LEU A 228 0.16 5.74 5.63
N ARG A 229 0.09 4.71 6.46
CA ARG A 229 -1.18 4.01 6.76
C ARG A 229 -2.19 4.94 7.42
N TRP A 230 -1.74 5.76 8.36
CA TRP A 230 -2.61 6.75 9.01
C TRP A 230 -3.11 7.82 8.03
N THR A 231 -2.23 8.39 7.19
CA THR A 231 -2.62 9.39 6.19
C THR A 231 -3.54 8.79 5.12
N THR A 232 -3.28 7.57 4.66
CA THR A 232 -4.15 6.86 3.71
C THR A 232 -5.55 6.65 4.30
N ALA A 233 -5.64 6.19 5.54
CA ALA A 233 -6.91 6.04 6.23
C ALA A 233 -7.64 7.39 6.35
N SER A 234 -6.93 8.46 6.68
CA SER A 234 -7.50 9.81 6.81
C SER A 234 -8.00 10.37 5.47
N VAL A 235 -7.25 10.17 4.38
CA VAL A 235 -7.69 10.57 3.02
C VAL A 235 -8.92 9.78 2.58
N SER A 236 -8.97 8.48 2.86
CA SER A 236 -10.12 7.63 2.51
C SER A 236 -11.41 8.05 3.22
N VAL A 237 -11.27 8.79 4.31
CA VAL A 237 -12.37 9.30 5.15
C VAL A 237 -12.82 10.70 4.71
N ALA A 238 -11.95 11.46 4.05
CA ALA A 238 -12.24 12.81 3.60
C ALA A 238 -13.31 12.83 2.50
N ALA A 239 -13.98 13.96 2.36
CA ALA A 239 -14.93 14.17 1.25
C ALA A 239 -14.21 13.92 -0.09
N GLY A 240 -14.78 13.04 -0.91
CA GLY A 240 -14.17 12.63 -2.18
C GLY A 240 -13.14 11.50 -2.08
N GLY A 241 -13.04 10.82 -0.94
CA GLY A 241 -12.02 9.81 -0.60
C GLY A 241 -11.44 8.97 -1.71
N PRO A 242 -12.20 8.12 -2.44
CA PRO A 242 -11.66 7.29 -3.52
C PRO A 242 -11.15 8.10 -4.71
N VAL A 243 -11.85 9.15 -5.11
CA VAL A 243 -11.48 10.06 -6.21
C VAL A 243 -10.22 10.82 -5.85
N LEU A 244 -10.16 11.38 -4.64
CA LEU A 244 -8.99 12.10 -4.14
C LEU A 244 -7.76 11.17 -4.11
N TYR A 245 -7.94 9.92 -3.70
CA TYR A 245 -6.86 8.95 -3.70
C TYR A 245 -6.39 8.59 -5.13
N ALA A 246 -7.31 8.47 -6.07
CA ALA A 246 -6.99 8.24 -7.47
C ALA A 246 -6.17 9.39 -8.08
N ILE A 247 -6.49 10.64 -7.73
CA ILE A 247 -5.72 11.82 -8.15
C ILE A 247 -4.33 11.86 -7.48
N LEU A 248 -4.22 11.47 -6.23
CA LEU A 248 -2.94 11.46 -5.51
C LEU A 248 -1.96 10.40 -6.03
N SER A 249 -2.44 9.32 -6.62
CA SER A 249 -1.57 8.24 -7.10
C SER A 249 -0.61 8.69 -8.22
N PRO A 250 -1.05 9.33 -9.30
CA PRO A 250 -0.17 9.92 -10.32
C PRO A 250 0.78 10.99 -9.75
N VAL A 251 0.31 11.83 -8.84
CA VAL A 251 1.16 12.85 -8.19
C VAL A 251 2.28 12.20 -7.41
N LYS A 252 1.98 11.17 -6.60
CA LYS A 252 2.99 10.38 -5.89
C LYS A 252 3.99 9.75 -6.85
N ALA A 253 3.52 9.20 -7.97
CA ALA A 253 4.37 8.60 -8.97
C ALA A 253 5.31 9.63 -9.61
N GLY A 254 4.80 10.78 -10.02
CA GLY A 254 5.60 11.86 -10.61
C GLY A 254 6.67 12.38 -9.64
N VAL A 255 6.30 12.66 -8.40
CA VAL A 255 7.26 13.12 -7.37
C VAL A 255 8.31 12.04 -7.06
N ALA A 256 7.92 10.76 -7.00
CA ALA A 256 8.85 9.67 -6.76
C ALA A 256 9.84 9.47 -7.92
N LEU A 257 9.39 9.60 -9.17
CA LEU A 257 10.26 9.55 -10.36
C LEU A 257 11.24 10.70 -10.37
N ALA A 258 10.79 11.93 -10.11
CA ALA A 258 11.66 13.09 -10.02
C ALA A 258 12.70 12.94 -8.90
N ALA A 259 12.29 12.47 -7.74
CA ALA A 259 13.19 12.22 -6.61
C ALA A 259 14.21 11.10 -6.93
N ALA A 260 13.78 10.03 -7.59
CA ALA A 260 14.68 8.96 -8.01
C ALA A 260 15.73 9.45 -9.00
N ALA A 261 15.32 10.19 -10.03
CA ALA A 261 16.24 10.78 -11.03
C ALA A 261 17.25 11.75 -10.40
N LEU A 262 16.85 12.49 -9.35
CA LEU A 262 17.72 13.44 -8.69
C LEU A 262 18.66 12.83 -7.65
N LEU A 263 18.23 11.75 -6.98
CA LEU A 263 18.92 11.24 -5.79
C LEU A 263 19.53 9.83 -5.98
N VAL A 264 19.03 9.05 -6.90
CA VAL A 264 19.39 7.62 -7.04
C VAL A 264 20.04 7.31 -8.39
N ASP A 265 19.57 7.93 -9.46
CA ASP A 265 20.00 7.61 -10.83
C ASP A 265 21.14 8.53 -11.33
N ARG A 266 21.94 9.09 -10.42
CA ARG A 266 23.11 9.93 -10.76
C ARG A 266 24.39 9.13 -11.07
N ASP A 267 24.32 7.82 -10.92
CA ASP A 267 25.38 6.86 -11.28
C ASP A 267 24.96 6.08 -12.54
#